data_a30e3d8e677274a6c8e7e13dad7d7f3f
#
_entry.id   a30e3d8e677274a6c8e7e13dad7d7f3f
#
_cell.length_a   1.000
_cell.length_b   1.000
_cell.length_c   1.000
_cell.angle_alpha   90.00
_cell.angle_beta   90.00
_cell.angle_gamma   90.00
#
_symmetry.space_group_name_H-M   'P 1'
#
loop_
_entity.id
_entity.type
_entity.pdbx_description
1 polymer ?
#
loop_
_entity_poly.entity_id
_entity_poly.type
_entity_poly.pdbx_seq_one_letter_code
_entity_poly.pdbx_strand_id
1 'polypeptide(L)'
;MTPLRLDEGGRELFALHLTPPLGRASGDAVVLCNPFGHEAIRAQRFYRVLGYRLAAAGLHVLRFDYHGSGDSGGEDADFDVHGAVADTVRAATELRRRSGVARLSLLGLRLGAQIAYMAAQALAAERLVLLEPLLDGELYLRQLEAAHQAELDMAFGPRWAREAALRAFNAGRDEALGFALTPRCREQMIAVLREPVRACCRSVLVLSDDAAVAARWGGIDGVRCIASASGVDWTTSDSLNATLVPPAWIELVLRELSPEPAHA
;
A
#
# COMPACT_ATOMS: atom_id res chain seq x y z
N MET A 1 -18.62 -6.45 -7.73
CA MET A 1 -17.38 -5.69 -8.02
C MET A 1 -17.63 -4.83 -9.25
N THR A 2 -17.40 -3.52 -9.15
CA THR A 2 -17.66 -2.53 -10.21
C THR A 2 -16.37 -1.79 -10.50
N PRO A 3 -15.87 -1.82 -11.75
CA PRO A 3 -14.74 -1.00 -12.15
C PRO A 3 -15.15 0.48 -12.23
N LEU A 4 -14.25 1.37 -11.87
CA LEU A 4 -14.44 2.81 -11.87
C LEU A 4 -13.23 3.49 -12.52
N ARG A 5 -13.48 4.58 -13.21
CA ARG A 5 -12.46 5.54 -13.61
C ARG A 5 -12.77 6.88 -12.95
N LEU A 6 -11.76 7.43 -12.30
CA LEU A 6 -11.84 8.72 -11.62
C LEU A 6 -10.89 9.66 -12.36
N ASP A 7 -11.45 10.61 -13.10
CA ASP A 7 -10.67 11.60 -13.83
C ASP A 7 -10.88 12.98 -13.22
N GLU A 8 -9.80 13.62 -12.82
CA GLU A 8 -9.79 14.99 -12.32
C GLU A 8 -8.45 15.64 -12.66
N GLY A 9 -8.52 16.74 -13.42
CA GLY A 9 -7.33 17.52 -13.76
C GLY A 9 -6.26 16.76 -14.56
N GLY A 10 -6.67 15.76 -15.36
CA GLY A 10 -5.76 14.94 -16.17
C GLY A 10 -5.09 13.78 -15.41
N ARG A 11 -5.43 13.61 -14.14
CA ARG A 11 -5.01 12.43 -13.35
C ARG A 11 -6.13 11.39 -13.35
N GLU A 12 -6.07 10.43 -14.24
CA GLU A 12 -7.01 9.31 -14.29
C GLU A 12 -6.59 8.22 -13.33
N LEU A 13 -7.52 7.74 -12.48
CA LEU A 13 -7.31 6.59 -11.61
C LEU A 13 -8.25 5.46 -12.02
N PHE A 14 -7.72 4.25 -12.06
CA PHE A 14 -8.50 3.03 -12.15
C PHE A 14 -8.76 2.48 -10.75
N ALA A 15 -10.01 2.11 -10.48
CA ALA A 15 -10.40 1.55 -9.19
C ALA A 15 -11.43 0.42 -9.33
N LEU A 16 -11.45 -0.45 -8.35
CA LEU A 16 -12.39 -1.56 -8.21
C LEU A 16 -13.18 -1.41 -6.91
N HIS A 17 -14.46 -1.11 -7.01
CA HIS A 17 -15.36 -1.05 -5.88
C HIS A 17 -16.02 -2.41 -5.63
N LEU A 18 -15.73 -3.00 -4.47
CA LEU A 18 -16.39 -4.20 -3.99
C LEU A 18 -17.49 -3.77 -3.02
N THR A 19 -18.73 -4.10 -3.35
CA THR A 19 -19.89 -3.82 -2.52
C THR A 19 -20.20 -5.01 -1.61
N PRO A 20 -20.64 -4.80 -0.37
CA PRO A 20 -21.10 -5.87 0.49
C PRO A 20 -22.31 -6.58 -0.12
N PRO A 21 -22.59 -7.83 0.31
CA PRO A 21 -23.82 -8.53 -0.07
C PRO A 21 -25.07 -7.73 0.32
N LEU A 22 -26.13 -7.87 -0.46
CA LEU A 22 -27.39 -7.17 -0.23
C LEU A 22 -27.88 -7.42 1.21
N GLY A 23 -28.25 -6.36 1.92
CA GLY A 23 -28.72 -6.42 3.30
C GLY A 23 -27.64 -6.63 4.36
N ARG A 24 -26.35 -6.62 3.99
CA ARG A 24 -25.23 -6.78 4.93
C ARG A 24 -24.31 -5.55 5.05
N ALA A 25 -24.66 -4.43 4.43
CA ALA A 25 -23.85 -3.23 4.53
C ALA A 25 -23.82 -2.70 5.97
N SER A 26 -22.62 -2.52 6.52
CA SER A 26 -22.39 -2.04 7.89
C SER A 26 -22.37 -0.52 8.03
N GLY A 27 -22.37 0.21 6.91
CA GLY A 27 -22.10 1.65 6.91
C GLY A 27 -20.62 2.00 7.02
N ASP A 28 -19.74 1.02 6.86
CA ASP A 28 -18.28 1.17 6.88
C ASP A 28 -17.68 1.00 5.50
N ALA A 29 -16.58 1.69 5.25
CA ALA A 29 -15.78 1.51 4.05
C ALA A 29 -14.29 1.45 4.36
N VAL A 30 -13.53 0.82 3.46
CA VAL A 30 -12.07 0.80 3.50
C VAL A 30 -11.46 1.00 2.12
N VAL A 31 -10.42 1.83 2.08
CA VAL A 31 -9.56 2.00 0.90
C VAL A 31 -8.26 1.26 1.13
N LEU A 32 -7.83 0.47 0.14
CA LEU A 32 -6.59 -0.28 0.17
C LEU A 32 -5.52 0.47 -0.63
N CYS A 33 -4.46 0.90 0.06
CA CYS A 33 -3.34 1.68 -0.47
C CYS A 33 -2.20 0.75 -0.87
N ASN A 34 -1.92 0.65 -2.16
CA ASN A 34 -0.89 -0.23 -2.72
C ASN A 34 0.52 0.15 -2.22
N PRO A 35 1.44 -0.80 -2.07
CA PRO A 35 2.87 -0.49 -1.96
C PRO A 35 3.42 0.01 -3.32
N PHE A 36 4.71 0.37 -3.36
CA PHE A 36 5.36 0.87 -4.56
C PHE A 36 5.82 -0.25 -5.49
N GLY A 37 5.71 -0.01 -6.80
CA GLY A 37 6.41 -0.76 -7.84
C GLY A 37 6.16 -2.26 -7.79
N HIS A 38 7.23 -3.04 -7.76
CA HIS A 38 7.20 -4.50 -7.77
C HIS A 38 6.45 -5.11 -6.57
N GLU A 39 6.53 -4.47 -5.40
CA GLU A 39 5.78 -4.90 -4.21
C GLU A 39 4.26 -4.84 -4.45
N ALA A 40 3.77 -3.86 -5.26
CA ALA A 40 2.36 -3.75 -5.62
C ALA A 40 1.89 -4.94 -6.45
N ILE A 41 2.70 -5.41 -7.41
CA ILE A 41 2.38 -6.62 -8.20
C ILE A 41 2.19 -7.82 -7.27
N ARG A 42 3.07 -7.99 -6.30
CA ARG A 42 3.03 -9.12 -5.34
C ARG A 42 1.85 -9.02 -4.38
N ALA A 43 1.50 -7.83 -3.96
CA ALA A 43 0.37 -7.60 -3.06
C ALA A 43 -1.00 -7.81 -3.73
N GLN A 44 -1.09 -7.85 -5.07
CA GLN A 44 -2.34 -7.95 -5.82
C GLN A 44 -3.25 -9.10 -5.36
N ARG A 45 -2.68 -10.29 -5.19
CA ARG A 45 -3.46 -11.46 -4.75
C ARG A 45 -3.93 -11.31 -3.31
N PHE A 46 -3.06 -10.84 -2.43
CA PHE A 46 -3.41 -10.57 -1.03
C PHE A 46 -4.54 -9.54 -0.94
N TYR A 47 -4.41 -8.41 -1.60
CA TYR A 47 -5.43 -7.35 -1.59
C TYR A 47 -6.75 -7.80 -2.24
N ARG A 48 -6.68 -8.65 -3.26
CA ARG A 48 -7.89 -9.24 -3.84
C ARG A 48 -8.63 -10.11 -2.84
N VAL A 49 -7.94 -11.05 -2.18
CA VAL A 49 -8.54 -11.95 -1.19
C VAL A 49 -9.05 -11.16 0.01
N LEU A 50 -8.24 -10.26 0.55
CA LEU A 50 -8.62 -9.39 1.67
C LEU A 50 -9.86 -8.55 1.31
N GLY A 51 -9.89 -7.93 0.14
CA GLY A 51 -11.01 -7.11 -0.30
C GLY A 51 -12.32 -7.90 -0.38
N TYR A 52 -12.29 -9.11 -0.91
CA TYR A 52 -13.49 -9.97 -0.92
C TYR A 52 -13.94 -10.38 0.49
N ARG A 53 -13.00 -10.68 1.38
CA ARG A 53 -13.32 -11.04 2.78
C ARG A 53 -13.91 -9.85 3.53
N LEU A 54 -13.37 -8.65 3.37
CA LEU A 54 -13.91 -7.43 3.96
C LEU A 54 -15.29 -7.09 3.39
N ALA A 55 -15.48 -7.22 2.08
CA ALA A 55 -16.81 -7.00 1.48
C ALA A 55 -17.84 -8.02 1.99
N ALA A 56 -17.46 -9.31 2.12
CA ALA A 56 -18.31 -10.33 2.70
C ALA A 56 -18.66 -10.05 4.18
N ALA A 57 -17.77 -9.38 4.91
CA ALA A 57 -17.98 -8.92 6.28
C ALA A 57 -18.85 -7.65 6.39
N GLY A 58 -19.29 -7.08 5.27
CA GLY A 58 -20.24 -5.95 5.25
C GLY A 58 -19.64 -4.59 4.90
N LEU A 59 -18.34 -4.50 4.58
CA LEU A 59 -17.70 -3.25 4.24
C LEU A 59 -17.78 -2.94 2.74
N HIS A 60 -17.90 -1.67 2.39
CA HIS A 60 -17.54 -1.21 1.05
C HIS A 60 -16.02 -1.14 0.93
N VAL A 61 -15.45 -1.78 -0.09
CA VAL A 61 -13.99 -1.83 -0.27
C VAL A 61 -13.62 -1.19 -1.59
N LEU A 62 -12.64 -0.29 -1.58
CA LEU A 62 -12.04 0.26 -2.79
C LEU A 62 -10.59 -0.16 -2.89
N ARG A 63 -10.27 -0.82 -4.00
CA ARG A 63 -8.91 -1.04 -4.48
C ARG A 63 -8.69 -0.11 -5.65
N PHE A 64 -7.56 0.53 -5.73
CA PHE A 64 -7.24 1.43 -6.84
C PHE A 64 -5.74 1.45 -7.10
N ASP A 65 -5.37 1.89 -8.28
CA ASP A 65 -4.00 2.15 -8.65
C ASP A 65 -3.74 3.65 -8.64
N TYR A 66 -2.57 4.07 -8.18
CA TYR A 66 -2.16 5.47 -8.21
C TYR A 66 -1.91 5.93 -9.64
N HIS A 67 -2.01 7.21 -9.89
CA HIS A 67 -1.59 7.77 -11.18
C HIS A 67 -0.12 7.44 -11.46
N GLY A 68 0.19 7.03 -12.69
CA GLY A 68 1.51 6.51 -13.04
C GLY A 68 1.76 5.09 -12.56
N SER A 69 0.71 4.32 -12.23
CA SER A 69 0.88 2.90 -11.87
C SER A 69 -0.32 2.04 -12.30
N GLY A 70 -0.06 0.76 -12.53
CA GLY A 70 -1.09 -0.25 -12.83
C GLY A 70 -1.97 0.09 -14.02
N ASP A 71 -3.30 0.06 -13.82
CA ASP A 71 -4.32 0.36 -14.84
C ASP A 71 -4.76 1.84 -14.82
N SER A 72 -4.16 2.69 -13.98
CA SER A 72 -4.38 4.13 -13.94
C SER A 72 -3.66 4.84 -15.08
N GLY A 73 -4.06 6.09 -15.36
CA GLY A 73 -3.40 6.92 -16.38
C GLY A 73 -2.02 7.41 -15.94
N GLY A 74 -1.29 8.00 -16.89
CA GLY A 74 0.07 8.50 -16.70
C GLY A 74 1.11 7.45 -17.04
N GLU A 75 2.36 7.92 -17.10
CA GLU A 75 3.52 7.06 -17.27
C GLU A 75 4.10 6.70 -15.90
N ASP A 76 4.88 5.64 -15.84
CA ASP A 76 5.52 5.15 -14.61
C ASP A 76 6.35 6.23 -13.88
N ALA A 77 6.98 7.15 -14.64
CA ALA A 77 7.72 8.28 -14.11
C ALA A 77 6.83 9.39 -13.49
N ASP A 78 5.53 9.34 -13.70
CA ASP A 78 4.58 10.32 -13.12
C ASP A 78 4.18 9.96 -11.68
N PHE A 79 4.53 8.75 -11.22
CA PHE A 79 4.31 8.36 -9.83
C PHE A 79 5.17 9.20 -8.88
N ASP A 80 4.53 9.77 -7.87
CA ASP A 80 5.19 10.41 -6.72
C ASP A 80 4.37 10.22 -5.44
N VAL A 81 5.04 10.24 -4.29
CA VAL A 81 4.42 9.91 -3.00
C VAL A 81 3.30 10.89 -2.63
N HIS A 82 3.51 12.20 -2.83
CA HIS A 82 2.49 13.20 -2.52
C HIS A 82 1.29 13.12 -3.47
N GLY A 83 1.54 12.82 -4.75
CA GLY A 83 0.51 12.50 -5.73
C GLY A 83 -0.32 11.29 -5.30
N ALA A 84 0.34 10.21 -4.84
CA ALA A 84 -0.34 9.01 -4.35
C ALA A 84 -1.21 9.28 -3.10
N VAL A 85 -0.79 10.19 -2.23
CA VAL A 85 -1.62 10.67 -1.10
C VAL A 85 -2.86 11.40 -1.60
N ALA A 86 -2.71 12.33 -2.55
CA ALA A 86 -3.84 13.04 -3.15
C ALA A 86 -4.80 12.09 -3.88
N ASP A 87 -4.27 11.12 -4.62
CA ASP A 87 -5.05 10.07 -5.28
C ASP A 87 -5.85 9.23 -4.26
N THR A 88 -5.25 8.90 -3.12
CA THR A 88 -5.93 8.18 -2.02
C THR A 88 -7.09 9.01 -1.45
N VAL A 89 -6.87 10.30 -1.22
CA VAL A 89 -7.94 11.21 -0.74
C VAL A 89 -9.09 11.28 -1.73
N ARG A 90 -8.80 11.38 -3.02
CA ARG A 90 -9.79 11.41 -4.09
C ARG A 90 -10.57 10.09 -4.18
N ALA A 91 -9.86 8.97 -4.18
CA ALA A 91 -10.46 7.63 -4.21
C ALA A 91 -11.40 7.40 -3.00
N ALA A 92 -10.97 7.81 -1.81
CA ALA A 92 -11.75 7.71 -0.59
C ALA A 92 -13.01 8.61 -0.61
N THR A 93 -12.87 9.83 -1.12
CA THR A 93 -13.99 10.77 -1.28
C THR A 93 -15.04 10.21 -2.24
N GLU A 94 -14.62 9.64 -3.35
CA GLU A 94 -15.52 8.99 -4.31
C GLU A 94 -16.20 7.75 -3.72
N LEU A 95 -15.47 6.95 -2.94
CA LEU A 95 -16.06 5.80 -2.23
C LEU A 95 -17.16 6.25 -1.26
N ARG A 96 -16.89 7.28 -0.45
CA ARG A 96 -17.93 7.87 0.44
C ARG A 96 -19.16 8.35 -0.34
N ARG A 97 -18.94 9.08 -1.42
CA ARG A 97 -20.02 9.61 -2.27
C ARG A 97 -20.90 8.51 -2.85
N ARG A 98 -20.30 7.40 -3.31
CA ARG A 98 -21.03 6.28 -3.93
C ARG A 98 -21.75 5.40 -2.94
N SER A 99 -21.14 5.17 -1.80
CA SER A 99 -21.64 4.20 -0.81
C SER A 99 -22.48 4.84 0.29
N GLY A 100 -22.40 6.17 0.47
CA GLY A 100 -23.10 6.86 1.56
C GLY A 100 -22.60 6.50 2.95
N VAL A 101 -21.42 5.87 3.07
CA VAL A 101 -20.88 5.43 4.35
C VAL A 101 -20.45 6.59 5.24
N ALA A 102 -20.68 6.43 6.55
CA ALA A 102 -20.28 7.40 7.55
C ALA A 102 -18.82 7.18 7.99
N ARG A 103 -18.40 5.93 8.14
CA ARG A 103 -17.08 5.55 8.67
C ARG A 103 -16.17 5.07 7.56
N LEU A 104 -14.98 5.68 7.48
CA LEU A 104 -13.95 5.35 6.51
C LEU A 104 -12.70 4.85 7.23
N SER A 105 -12.16 3.75 6.76
CA SER A 105 -10.87 3.20 7.17
C SER A 105 -9.90 3.21 6.00
N LEU A 106 -8.61 3.28 6.30
CA LEU A 106 -7.55 3.08 5.32
C LEU A 106 -6.69 1.88 5.72
N LEU A 107 -6.18 1.17 4.74
CA LEU A 107 -5.21 0.10 4.95
C LEU A 107 -4.09 0.26 3.94
N GLY A 108 -2.85 0.17 4.39
CA GLY A 108 -1.68 0.23 3.52
C GLY A 108 -0.61 -0.79 3.89
N LEU A 109 0.18 -1.20 2.91
CA LEU A 109 1.30 -2.12 3.02
C LEU A 109 2.59 -1.41 2.61
N ARG A 110 3.66 -1.56 3.38
CA ARG A 110 4.99 -1.02 3.07
C ARG A 110 4.93 0.51 2.83
N LEU A 111 5.34 1.03 1.66
CA LEU A 111 5.17 2.45 1.32
C LEU A 111 3.70 2.87 1.31
N GLY A 112 2.79 1.99 0.91
CA GLY A 112 1.35 2.23 0.97
C GLY A 112 0.84 2.47 2.39
N ALA A 113 1.52 1.95 3.41
CA ALA A 113 1.19 2.26 4.80
C ALA A 113 1.47 3.73 5.14
N GLN A 114 2.59 4.29 4.66
CA GLN A 114 2.90 5.71 4.83
C GLN A 114 1.92 6.61 4.06
N ILE A 115 1.58 6.23 2.83
CA ILE A 115 0.57 6.93 2.00
C ILE A 115 -0.79 6.92 2.71
N ALA A 116 -1.23 5.76 3.21
CA ALA A 116 -2.47 5.62 3.97
C ALA A 116 -2.46 6.48 5.24
N TYR A 117 -1.36 6.51 5.99
CA TYR A 117 -1.19 7.33 7.18
C TYR A 117 -1.33 8.82 6.87
N MET A 118 -0.67 9.32 5.83
CA MET A 118 -0.76 10.73 5.41
C MET A 118 -2.17 11.08 4.94
N ALA A 119 -2.81 10.22 4.14
CA ALA A 119 -4.18 10.44 3.66
C ALA A 119 -5.20 10.38 4.80
N ALA A 120 -4.98 9.54 5.83
CA ALA A 120 -5.88 9.41 6.97
C ALA A 120 -6.05 10.72 7.75
N GLN A 121 -4.97 11.51 7.85
CA GLN A 121 -5.01 12.82 8.51
C GLN A 121 -5.93 13.79 7.76
N ALA A 122 -5.87 13.82 6.43
CA ALA A 122 -6.70 14.70 5.59
C ALA A 122 -8.19 14.26 5.55
N LEU A 123 -8.44 12.96 5.70
CA LEU A 123 -9.76 12.35 5.52
C LEU A 123 -10.57 12.24 6.82
N ALA A 124 -9.98 12.55 7.98
CA ALA A 124 -10.55 12.20 9.29
C ALA A 124 -11.00 10.72 9.31
N ALA A 125 -10.08 9.83 8.94
CA ALA A 125 -10.37 8.40 8.90
C ALA A 125 -10.65 7.86 10.31
N GLU A 126 -11.59 6.93 10.42
CA GLU A 126 -11.96 6.32 11.70
C GLU A 126 -10.90 5.33 12.19
N ARG A 127 -10.44 4.47 11.28
CA ARG A 127 -9.44 3.42 11.58
C ARG A 127 -8.36 3.38 10.51
N LEU A 128 -7.17 3.00 10.93
CA LEU A 128 -6.01 2.84 10.05
C LEU A 128 -5.32 1.50 10.32
N VAL A 129 -5.03 0.76 9.27
CA VAL A 129 -4.26 -0.49 9.37
C VAL A 129 -2.98 -0.35 8.57
N LEU A 130 -1.85 -0.54 9.23
CA LEU A 130 -0.51 -0.42 8.67
C LEU A 130 0.18 -1.79 8.70
N LEU A 131 0.49 -2.31 7.53
CA LEU A 131 1.11 -3.61 7.33
C LEU A 131 2.58 -3.40 6.97
N GLU A 132 3.50 -3.90 7.80
CA GLU A 132 4.95 -3.72 7.63
C GLU A 132 5.33 -2.29 7.19
N PRO A 133 4.92 -1.24 7.93
CA PRO A 133 5.22 0.12 7.54
C PRO A 133 6.74 0.35 7.49
N LEU A 134 7.17 1.08 6.49
CA LEU A 134 8.57 1.46 6.34
C LEU A 134 8.95 2.51 7.39
N LEU A 135 10.19 2.48 7.86
CA LEU A 135 10.70 3.42 8.87
C LEU A 135 11.76 4.37 8.33
N ASP A 136 12.49 3.96 7.31
CA ASP A 136 13.66 4.66 6.78
C ASP A 136 13.67 4.59 5.25
N GLY A 137 13.53 5.76 4.62
CA GLY A 137 13.51 5.87 3.16
C GLY A 137 14.84 5.54 2.50
N GLU A 138 15.96 5.89 3.15
CA GLU A 138 17.29 5.57 2.60
C GLU A 138 17.55 4.06 2.65
N LEU A 139 17.15 3.40 3.76
CA LEU A 139 17.24 1.95 3.85
C LEU A 139 16.35 1.28 2.80
N TYR A 140 15.12 1.76 2.63
CA TYR A 140 14.20 1.23 1.62
C TYR A 140 14.75 1.36 0.21
N LEU A 141 15.30 2.52 -0.16
CA LEU A 141 15.92 2.74 -1.45
C LEU A 141 17.11 1.81 -1.68
N ARG A 142 17.97 1.61 -0.67
CA ARG A 142 19.08 0.63 -0.77
C ARG A 142 18.56 -0.81 -0.94
N GLN A 143 17.45 -1.17 -0.32
CA GLN A 143 16.82 -2.49 -0.51
C GLN A 143 16.30 -2.67 -1.94
N LEU A 144 15.66 -1.65 -2.51
CA LEU A 144 15.19 -1.67 -3.90
C LEU A 144 16.36 -1.78 -4.89
N GLU A 145 17.45 -1.04 -4.66
CA GLU A 145 18.67 -1.11 -5.47
C GLU A 145 19.33 -2.49 -5.40
N ALA A 146 19.45 -3.05 -4.19
CA ALA A 146 20.00 -4.38 -3.99
C ALA A 146 19.15 -5.48 -4.66
N ALA A 147 17.83 -5.38 -4.57
CA ALA A 147 16.92 -6.29 -5.22
C ALA A 147 17.01 -6.19 -6.75
N HIS A 148 17.07 -4.96 -7.28
CA HIS A 148 17.26 -4.73 -8.73
C HIS A 148 18.57 -5.34 -9.22
N GLN A 149 19.65 -5.16 -8.47
CA GLN A 149 20.94 -5.75 -8.80
C GLN A 149 20.90 -7.28 -8.81
N ALA A 150 20.24 -7.87 -7.81
CA ALA A 150 20.07 -9.33 -7.74
C ALA A 150 19.29 -9.90 -8.92
N GLU A 151 18.24 -9.20 -9.39
CA GLU A 151 17.48 -9.59 -10.58
C GLU A 151 18.35 -9.51 -11.85
N LEU A 152 19.17 -8.48 -12.00
CA LEU A 152 20.09 -8.37 -13.13
C LEU A 152 21.15 -9.49 -13.10
N ASP A 153 21.69 -9.81 -11.94
CA ASP A 153 22.63 -10.93 -11.78
C ASP A 153 21.99 -12.28 -12.12
N MET A 154 20.73 -12.47 -11.77
CA MET A 154 19.98 -13.68 -12.08
C MET A 154 19.64 -13.76 -13.58
N ALA A 155 19.20 -12.67 -14.20
CA ALA A 155 18.78 -12.64 -15.58
C ALA A 155 19.95 -12.74 -16.57
N PHE A 156 21.08 -12.09 -16.29
CA PHE A 156 22.21 -11.96 -17.21
C PHE A 156 23.47 -12.71 -16.72
N GLY A 157 23.43 -13.30 -15.53
CA GLY A 157 24.55 -13.96 -14.89
C GLY A 157 25.57 -12.96 -14.32
N PRO A 158 26.50 -13.41 -13.46
CA PRO A 158 27.41 -12.53 -12.72
C PRO A 158 28.44 -11.79 -13.60
N ARG A 159 28.39 -11.98 -14.93
CA ARG A 159 29.30 -11.31 -15.87
C ARG A 159 28.75 -10.00 -16.43
N TRP A 160 27.40 -9.74 -16.30
CA TRP A 160 26.79 -8.55 -16.88
C TRP A 160 27.44 -7.26 -16.37
N ALA A 161 27.79 -7.20 -15.09
CA ALA A 161 28.45 -6.05 -14.48
C ALA A 161 29.86 -5.77 -15.03
N ARG A 162 30.46 -6.75 -15.74
CA ARG A 162 31.79 -6.61 -16.38
C ARG A 162 31.68 -6.09 -17.83
N GLU A 163 30.52 -6.19 -18.45
CA GLU A 163 30.29 -5.74 -19.81
C GLU A 163 30.00 -4.24 -19.82
N ALA A 164 30.91 -3.45 -20.41
CA ALA A 164 30.83 -1.99 -20.42
C ALA A 164 29.51 -1.49 -21.03
N ALA A 165 28.99 -2.15 -22.07
CA ALA A 165 27.75 -1.78 -22.73
C ALA A 165 26.53 -1.97 -21.82
N LEU A 166 26.45 -3.07 -21.05
CA LEU A 166 25.36 -3.35 -20.12
C LEU A 166 25.42 -2.41 -18.91
N ARG A 167 26.62 -2.12 -18.41
CA ARG A 167 26.81 -1.12 -17.35
C ARG A 167 26.39 0.27 -17.81
N ALA A 168 26.79 0.69 -19.01
CA ALA A 168 26.41 1.97 -19.58
C ALA A 168 24.89 2.07 -19.82
N PHE A 169 24.25 0.97 -20.21
CA PHE A 169 22.81 0.90 -20.36
C PHE A 169 22.06 1.06 -19.03
N ASN A 170 22.60 0.51 -17.96
CA ASN A 170 21.97 0.57 -16.62
C ASN A 170 22.42 1.81 -15.80
N ALA A 171 23.57 2.38 -16.13
CA ALA A 171 24.08 3.56 -15.44
C ALA A 171 23.20 4.79 -15.74
N GLY A 172 22.72 5.43 -14.68
CA GLY A 172 21.89 6.63 -14.80
C GLY A 172 20.41 6.38 -15.08
N ARG A 173 19.95 5.17 -15.02
CA ARG A 173 18.53 4.89 -15.03
C ARG A 173 17.94 5.12 -13.66
N ASP A 174 16.96 6.01 -13.60
CA ASP A 174 16.15 6.24 -12.40
C ASP A 174 15.05 5.17 -12.33
N GLU A 175 15.46 3.92 -12.12
CA GLU A 175 14.56 2.78 -12.03
C GLU A 175 14.99 1.77 -10.95
N ALA A 176 14.03 1.00 -10.45
CA ALA A 176 14.26 -0.17 -9.62
C ALA A 176 13.26 -1.27 -10.00
N LEU A 177 13.76 -2.50 -10.28
CA LEU A 177 12.94 -3.67 -10.62
C LEU A 177 11.93 -3.42 -11.77
N GLY A 178 12.32 -2.60 -12.76
CA GLY A 178 11.50 -2.26 -13.93
C GLY A 178 10.47 -1.16 -13.68
N PHE A 179 10.57 -0.42 -12.57
CA PHE A 179 9.72 0.73 -12.26
C PHE A 179 10.55 2.00 -12.16
N ALA A 180 10.02 3.11 -12.68
CA ALA A 180 10.67 4.39 -12.56
C ALA A 180 10.79 4.81 -11.09
N LEU A 181 11.98 5.24 -10.72
CA LEU A 181 12.30 5.72 -9.38
C LEU A 181 13.01 7.06 -9.51
N THR A 182 12.24 8.07 -9.94
CA THR A 182 12.73 9.40 -10.23
C THR A 182 13.41 10.05 -9.03
N PRO A 183 14.35 11.01 -9.22
CA PRO A 183 14.95 11.76 -8.12
C PRO A 183 13.91 12.36 -7.18
N ARG A 184 12.85 12.95 -7.73
CA ARG A 184 11.73 13.48 -6.95
C ARG A 184 11.06 12.43 -6.08
N CYS A 185 10.79 11.25 -6.64
CA CYS A 185 10.18 10.15 -5.89
C CYS A 185 11.09 9.68 -4.74
N ARG A 186 12.40 9.54 -5.00
CA ARG A 186 13.42 9.19 -3.99
C ARG A 186 13.45 10.21 -2.84
N GLU A 187 13.53 11.48 -3.16
CA GLU A 187 13.53 12.57 -2.16
C GLU A 187 12.28 12.55 -1.30
N GLN A 188 11.12 12.36 -1.92
CA GLN A 188 9.86 12.28 -1.19
C GLN A 188 9.78 11.04 -0.29
N MET A 189 10.21 9.86 -0.75
CA MET A 189 10.27 8.64 0.10
C MET A 189 11.13 8.88 1.33
N ILE A 190 12.31 9.50 1.19
CA ILE A 190 13.18 9.83 2.31
C ILE A 190 12.50 10.82 3.26
N ALA A 191 11.92 11.89 2.72
CA ALA A 191 11.31 12.95 3.51
C ALA A 191 10.11 12.44 4.35
N VAL A 192 9.14 11.76 3.71
CA VAL A 192 7.91 11.33 4.38
C VAL A 192 8.16 10.26 5.45
N LEU A 193 9.18 9.42 5.29
CA LEU A 193 9.52 8.37 6.27
C LEU A 193 10.34 8.90 7.45
N ARG A 194 10.88 10.11 7.37
CA ARG A 194 11.52 10.81 8.49
C ARG A 194 10.53 11.51 9.41
N GLU A 195 9.33 11.81 8.92
CA GLU A 195 8.32 12.53 9.70
C GLU A 195 7.93 11.77 10.97
N PRO A 196 7.77 12.46 12.09
CA PRO A 196 7.33 11.83 13.34
C PRO A 196 5.89 11.33 13.22
N VAL A 197 5.63 10.13 13.72
CA VAL A 197 4.30 9.55 13.74
C VAL A 197 3.49 10.07 14.93
N ARG A 198 2.18 10.28 14.72
CA ARG A 198 1.23 10.77 15.72
C ARG A 198 -0.10 10.04 15.59
N ALA A 199 -0.90 10.05 16.65
CA ALA A 199 -2.28 9.59 16.53
C ALA A 199 -3.03 10.44 15.49
N CYS A 200 -3.63 9.77 14.50
CA CYS A 200 -4.36 10.43 13.40
C CYS A 200 -5.79 9.92 13.24
N CYS A 201 -6.12 8.83 13.90
CA CYS A 201 -7.40 8.14 13.84
C CYS A 201 -7.81 7.68 15.23
N ARG A 202 -9.07 7.27 15.37
CA ARG A 202 -9.57 6.66 16.63
C ARG A 202 -8.81 5.37 16.97
N SER A 203 -8.46 4.55 15.97
CA SER A 203 -7.69 3.32 16.14
C SER A 203 -6.69 3.16 15.01
N VAL A 204 -5.46 2.79 15.38
CA VAL A 204 -4.40 2.41 14.44
C VAL A 204 -3.90 1.01 14.80
N LEU A 205 -4.03 0.07 13.87
CA LEU A 205 -3.44 -1.26 13.99
C LEU A 205 -2.17 -1.33 13.17
N VAL A 206 -1.06 -1.70 13.80
CA VAL A 206 0.24 -1.92 13.12
C VAL A 206 0.59 -3.40 13.22
N LEU A 207 0.78 -4.06 12.07
CA LEU A 207 1.23 -5.45 11.98
C LEU A 207 2.66 -5.47 11.43
N SER A 208 3.61 -5.93 12.23
CA SER A 208 5.00 -6.12 11.84
C SER A 208 5.71 -6.96 12.89
N ASP A 209 6.69 -7.75 12.49
CA ASP A 209 7.61 -8.45 13.41
C ASP A 209 8.90 -7.65 13.67
N ASP A 210 9.08 -6.50 13.01
CA ASP A 210 10.21 -5.62 13.25
C ASP A 210 10.04 -4.86 14.59
N ALA A 211 10.96 -5.10 15.52
CA ALA A 211 10.98 -4.41 16.81
C ALA A 211 11.15 -2.88 16.68
N ALA A 212 11.80 -2.39 15.64
CA ALA A 212 11.94 -0.96 15.39
C ALA A 212 10.58 -0.33 15.01
N VAL A 213 9.72 -1.06 14.30
CA VAL A 213 8.34 -0.63 14.02
C VAL A 213 7.55 -0.51 15.32
N ALA A 214 7.64 -1.55 16.19
CA ALA A 214 6.99 -1.51 17.48
C ALA A 214 7.50 -0.36 18.38
N ALA A 215 8.80 -0.06 18.32
CA ALA A 215 9.39 1.07 19.07
C ALA A 215 8.92 2.44 18.53
N ARG A 216 8.75 2.61 17.21
CA ARG A 216 8.31 3.86 16.59
C ARG A 216 6.83 4.15 16.81
N TRP A 217 5.99 3.13 16.73
CA TRP A 217 4.53 3.26 16.81
C TRP A 217 3.96 2.96 18.20
N GLY A 218 4.70 2.22 19.02
CA GLY A 218 4.29 1.86 20.38
C GLY A 218 4.23 3.08 21.31
N GLY A 219 3.33 3.01 22.29
CA GLY A 219 3.16 4.09 23.28
C GLY A 219 2.40 5.32 22.79
N ILE A 220 1.90 5.31 21.55
CA ILE A 220 1.02 6.35 21.01
C ILE A 220 -0.42 5.96 21.34
N ASP A 221 -1.20 6.87 21.94
CA ASP A 221 -2.60 6.61 22.25
C ASP A 221 -3.41 6.22 21.00
N GLY A 222 -4.22 5.17 21.13
CA GLY A 222 -5.01 4.63 20.02
C GLY A 222 -4.23 3.76 19.03
N VAL A 223 -2.91 3.55 19.24
CA VAL A 223 -2.09 2.67 18.41
C VAL A 223 -1.88 1.33 19.10
N ARG A 224 -2.17 0.25 18.37
CA ARG A 224 -1.92 -1.12 18.79
C ARG A 224 -0.96 -1.80 17.82
N CYS A 225 0.22 -2.16 18.31
CA CYS A 225 1.20 -2.93 17.56
C CYS A 225 1.05 -4.42 17.89
N ILE A 226 0.96 -5.25 16.85
CA ILE A 226 0.94 -6.72 16.99
C ILE A 226 2.14 -7.27 16.24
N ALA A 227 3.00 -8.01 16.94
CA ALA A 227 4.10 -8.75 16.34
C ALA A 227 3.52 -9.88 15.48
N SER A 228 3.61 -9.72 14.16
CA SER A 228 3.09 -10.68 13.20
C SER A 228 3.85 -10.55 11.88
N ALA A 229 4.66 -11.55 11.58
CA ALA A 229 5.31 -11.65 10.28
C ALA A 229 4.28 -11.99 9.19
N SER A 230 4.44 -11.39 8.02
CA SER A 230 3.68 -11.80 6.82
C SER A 230 4.07 -13.21 6.37
N GLY A 231 5.31 -13.61 6.65
CA GLY A 231 5.94 -14.78 6.04
C GLY A 231 6.21 -14.61 4.54
N VAL A 232 6.11 -13.37 4.04
CA VAL A 232 6.26 -13.01 2.64
C VAL A 232 7.40 -12.01 2.49
N ASP A 233 8.36 -12.32 1.65
CA ASP A 233 9.29 -11.32 1.16
C ASP A 233 8.67 -10.59 -0.03
N TRP A 234 8.29 -9.33 0.18
CA TRP A 234 7.68 -8.50 -0.84
C TRP A 234 8.69 -7.99 -1.88
N THR A 235 9.99 -8.17 -1.65
CA THR A 235 11.06 -7.59 -2.49
C THR A 235 11.69 -8.58 -3.45
N THR A 236 11.60 -9.90 -3.23
CA THR A 236 12.28 -10.91 -4.04
C THR A 236 11.35 -11.60 -5.06
N SER A 237 11.90 -11.98 -6.22
CA SER A 237 11.16 -12.69 -7.28
C SER A 237 10.85 -14.15 -6.94
N ASP A 238 11.57 -14.78 -6.02
CA ASP A 238 11.31 -16.14 -5.58
C ASP A 238 9.89 -16.36 -5.07
N SER A 239 9.27 -15.30 -4.59
CA SER A 239 7.90 -15.29 -4.11
C SER A 239 6.82 -15.25 -5.20
N LEU A 240 7.18 -15.08 -6.50
CA LEU A 240 6.19 -15.07 -7.59
C LEU A 240 5.42 -16.39 -7.71
N ASN A 241 6.03 -17.49 -7.32
CA ASN A 241 5.44 -18.83 -7.31
C ASN A 241 4.79 -19.21 -5.97
N ALA A 242 4.96 -18.41 -4.93
CA ALA A 242 4.37 -18.66 -3.62
C ALA A 242 2.96 -18.07 -3.51
N THR A 243 2.11 -18.68 -2.69
CA THR A 243 0.79 -18.14 -2.39
C THR A 243 0.95 -17.01 -1.37
N LEU A 244 1.09 -15.79 -1.84
CA LEU A 244 1.33 -14.60 -1.03
C LEU A 244 0.03 -14.08 -0.40
N VAL A 245 -0.57 -14.87 0.47
CA VAL A 245 -1.78 -14.49 1.20
C VAL A 245 -1.60 -14.86 2.67
N PRO A 246 -1.08 -13.95 3.52
CA PRO A 246 -0.91 -14.21 4.95
C PRO A 246 -2.25 -14.41 5.64
N PRO A 247 -2.64 -15.64 6.06
CA PRO A 247 -3.97 -15.88 6.63
C PRO A 247 -4.14 -15.17 7.98
N ALA A 248 -3.09 -15.15 8.79
CA ALA A 248 -3.10 -14.46 10.09
C ALA A 248 -3.40 -12.97 9.95
N TRP A 249 -2.85 -12.32 8.94
CA TRP A 249 -3.11 -10.91 8.68
C TRP A 249 -4.55 -10.66 8.26
N ILE A 250 -5.11 -11.53 7.41
CA ILE A 250 -6.52 -11.40 7.01
C ILE A 250 -7.42 -11.45 8.24
N GLU A 251 -7.20 -12.40 9.14
CA GLU A 251 -8.00 -12.54 10.37
C GLU A 251 -7.86 -11.34 11.31
N LEU A 252 -6.63 -10.82 11.48
CA LEU A 252 -6.38 -9.65 12.31
C LEU A 252 -7.04 -8.39 11.72
N VAL A 253 -6.91 -8.18 10.41
CA VAL A 253 -7.54 -7.06 9.70
C VAL A 253 -9.07 -7.15 9.76
N LEU A 254 -9.64 -8.34 9.56
CA LEU A 254 -11.08 -8.54 9.67
C LEU A 254 -11.58 -8.21 11.08
N ARG A 255 -10.89 -8.64 12.14
CA ARG A 255 -11.28 -8.31 13.52
C ARG A 255 -11.22 -6.79 13.79
N GLU A 256 -10.22 -6.11 13.24
CA GLU A 256 -10.07 -4.66 13.41
C GLU A 256 -11.13 -3.87 12.67
N LEU A 257 -11.42 -4.25 11.42
CA LEU A 257 -12.27 -3.48 10.53
C LEU A 257 -13.74 -3.95 10.49
N SER A 258 -14.02 -5.18 10.88
CA SER A 258 -15.42 -5.65 10.92
C SER A 258 -16.24 -4.78 11.89
N PRO A 259 -17.48 -4.48 11.54
CA PRO A 259 -18.38 -3.76 12.43
C PRO A 259 -18.55 -4.55 13.73
N GLU A 260 -18.59 -3.85 14.86
CA GLU A 260 -19.04 -4.46 16.11
C GLU A 260 -20.44 -5.03 15.87
N PRO A 261 -20.73 -6.27 16.35
CA PRO A 261 -22.09 -6.79 16.27
C PRO A 261 -23.02 -5.77 16.94
N ALA A 262 -24.04 -5.34 16.21
CA ALA A 262 -25.07 -4.48 16.79
C ALA A 262 -25.55 -5.19 18.04
N HIS A 263 -25.35 -4.59 19.21
CA HIS A 263 -25.96 -5.07 20.43
C HIS A 263 -27.47 -5.03 20.21
N ALA A 264 -28.07 -6.22 20.10
CA ALA A 264 -29.50 -6.42 19.97
C ALA A 264 -30.19 -6.10 21.31
#